data_13460f145bce247ef670b592d9f42fea
#
_entry.id   13460f145bce247ef670b592d9f42fea
#
_cell.length_a   1.000
_cell.length_b   1.000
_cell.length_c   1.000
_cell.angle_alpha   90.00
_cell.angle_beta   90.00
_cell.angle_gamma   90.00
#
_symmetry.space_group_name_H-M   'P 1'
#
loop_
_entity.id
_entity.type
_entity.pdbx_description
1 polymer ?
#
loop_
_entity_poly.entity_id
_entity_poly.type
_entity_poly.pdbx_seq_one_letter_code
_entity_poly.pdbx_strand_id
1 'polypeptide(L)'
;MRLIGLDPGLQRTGWGVIEAVGSRLSHVANGTVTSNAADELSARLRQIFDGVQDVIARFAPDAAAVEETFVNKNPTSTLKPAVITRLLMAGLS
;
A
#
# COMPACT_ATOMS: atom_id res chain seq x y z
N MET A 1 19.39 -3.82 1.90
CA MET A 1 18.04 -4.33 2.13
C MET A 1 17.03 -3.35 1.55
N ARG A 2 16.16 -3.83 0.72
CA ARG A 2 15.15 -2.99 0.08
C ARG A 2 13.83 -3.05 0.83
N LEU A 3 13.28 -1.89 1.15
CA LEU A 3 12.06 -1.76 1.94
C LEU A 3 11.00 -1.03 1.14
N ILE A 4 9.75 -1.50 1.24
CA ILE A 4 8.60 -0.77 0.74
C ILE A 4 7.74 -0.30 1.91
N GLY A 5 7.36 0.97 1.89
CA GLY A 5 6.39 1.54 2.81
C GLY A 5 5.07 1.73 2.10
N LEU A 6 3.98 1.41 2.76
CA LEU A 6 2.63 1.52 2.22
C LEU A 6 1.77 2.37 3.16
N ASP A 7 1.04 3.30 2.57
CA ASP A 7 0.01 4.10 3.24
C ASP A 7 -1.34 3.74 2.59
N PRO A 8 -2.06 2.76 3.16
CA PRO A 8 -3.23 2.17 2.51
C PRO A 8 -4.43 3.12 2.50
N GLY A 9 -5.12 3.15 1.37
CA GLY A 9 -6.39 3.84 1.22
C GLY A 9 -7.17 3.24 0.06
N LEU A 10 -8.49 3.28 0.14
CA LEU A 10 -9.34 2.72 -0.92
C LEU A 10 -9.27 3.55 -2.19
N GLN A 11 -9.31 4.88 -2.05
CA GLN A 11 -9.21 5.78 -3.19
C GLN A 11 -7.79 5.84 -3.71
N ARG A 12 -6.82 5.86 -2.79
CA ARG A 12 -5.42 6.01 -3.11
C ARG A 12 -4.58 5.31 -2.06
N THR A 13 -3.68 4.43 -2.51
CA THR A 13 -2.65 3.83 -1.67
C THR A 13 -1.31 4.40 -2.06
N GLY A 14 -0.66 5.10 -1.14
CA GLY A 14 0.69 5.63 -1.34
C GLY A 14 1.73 4.55 -1.09
N TRP A 15 2.83 4.59 -1.83
CA TRP A 15 3.94 3.68 -1.62
C TRP A 15 5.28 4.37 -1.83
N GLY A 16 6.27 3.87 -1.12
CA GLY A 16 7.65 4.33 -1.28
C GLY A 16 8.61 3.17 -1.12
N VAL A 17 9.67 3.17 -1.91
CA VAL A 17 10.71 2.15 -1.87
C VAL A 17 12.03 2.82 -1.53
N ILE A 18 12.72 2.29 -0.52
CA ILE A 18 14.04 2.74 -0.12
C ILE A 18 15.01 1.58 -0.08
N GLU A 19 16.29 1.91 -0.20
CA GLU A 19 17.38 0.96 -0.01
C GLU A 19 18.12 1.33 1.27
N ALA A 20 18.30 0.34 2.15
CA ALA A 20 19.04 0.49 3.39
C ALA A 20 20.34 -0.30 3.34
N VAL A 21 21.46 0.38 3.50
CA VAL A 21 22.78 -0.23 3.57
C VAL A 21 23.48 0.29 4.82
N GLY A 22 23.60 -0.54 5.84
CA GLY A 22 24.06 -0.09 7.15
C GLY A 22 23.13 0.98 7.70
N SER A 23 23.66 2.15 8.06
CA SER A 23 22.88 3.30 8.54
C SER A 23 22.45 4.24 7.42
N ARG A 24 22.78 3.93 6.17
CA ARG A 24 22.50 4.78 5.02
C ARG A 24 21.18 4.38 4.37
N LEU A 25 20.31 5.37 4.14
CA LEU A 25 19.03 5.20 3.47
C LEU A 25 19.06 5.98 2.16
N SER A 26 18.62 5.32 1.08
CA SER A 26 18.55 5.93 -0.23
C SER A 26 17.15 5.76 -0.80
N HIS A 27 16.60 6.82 -1.38
CA HIS A 27 15.32 6.77 -2.07
C HIS A 27 15.47 6.02 -3.40
N VAL A 28 14.57 5.08 -3.66
CA VAL A 28 14.52 4.34 -4.93
C VAL A 28 13.39 4.86 -5.80
N ALA A 29 12.16 4.83 -5.28
CA ALA A 29 10.98 5.26 -6.01
C ALA A 29 9.83 5.53 -5.06
N ASN A 30 8.81 6.25 -5.54
CA ASN A 30 7.55 6.41 -4.83
C ASN A 30 6.43 6.65 -5.82
N GLY A 31 5.20 6.48 -5.37
CA GLY A 31 4.05 6.70 -6.22
C GLY A 31 2.74 6.41 -5.48
N THR A 32 1.69 6.31 -6.26
CA THR A 32 0.35 5.99 -5.75
C THR A 32 -0.32 4.97 -6.65
N VAL A 33 -1.14 4.13 -6.03
CA VAL A 33 -2.07 3.24 -6.73
C VAL A 33 -3.47 3.75 -6.41
N THR A 34 -4.27 3.99 -7.44
CA THR A 34 -5.62 4.53 -7.29
C THR A 34 -6.65 3.53 -7.76
N SER A 35 -7.86 3.64 -7.20
CA SER A 35 -9.01 2.89 -7.68
C SER A 35 -10.03 3.82 -8.34
N ASN A 36 -10.90 3.25 -9.16
CA ASN A 36 -11.96 4.01 -9.83
C ASN A 36 -13.15 4.15 -8.89
N ALA A 37 -13.45 5.40 -8.49
CA ALA A 37 -14.52 5.69 -7.55
C ALA A 37 -15.91 5.31 -8.08
N ALA A 38 -16.07 5.15 -9.39
CA ALA A 38 -17.33 4.74 -10.01
C ALA A 38 -17.58 3.24 -9.94
N ASP A 39 -16.56 2.44 -9.61
CA ASP A 39 -16.67 0.98 -9.55
C ASP A 39 -17.18 0.51 -8.17
N GLU A 40 -17.67 -0.73 -8.14
CA GLU A 40 -18.06 -1.38 -6.90
C GLU A 40 -16.87 -1.60 -5.99
N LEU A 41 -17.13 -1.75 -4.68
CA LEU A 41 -16.11 -1.90 -3.67
C LEU A 41 -15.16 -3.07 -3.97
N SER A 42 -15.69 -4.23 -4.36
CA SER A 42 -14.87 -5.40 -4.66
C SER A 42 -13.90 -5.15 -5.83
N ALA A 43 -14.39 -4.46 -6.87
CA ALA A 43 -13.54 -4.09 -8.00
C ALA A 43 -12.45 -3.09 -7.59
N ARG A 44 -12.78 -2.15 -6.73
CA ARG A 44 -11.82 -1.15 -6.23
C ARG A 44 -10.73 -1.79 -5.39
N LEU A 45 -11.09 -2.72 -4.51
CA LEU A 45 -10.13 -3.48 -3.72
C LEU A 45 -9.18 -4.28 -4.62
N ARG A 46 -9.71 -4.87 -5.68
CA ARG A 46 -8.90 -5.61 -6.65
C ARG A 46 -7.92 -4.69 -7.37
N GLN A 47 -8.36 -3.50 -7.75
CA GLN A 47 -7.50 -2.52 -8.42
C GLN A 47 -6.32 -2.11 -7.52
N ILE A 48 -6.58 -1.84 -6.25
CA ILE A 48 -5.52 -1.49 -5.29
C ILE A 48 -4.58 -2.68 -5.09
N PHE A 49 -5.12 -3.87 -4.88
CA PHE A 49 -4.33 -5.09 -4.68
C PHE A 49 -3.41 -5.34 -5.87
N ASP A 50 -3.98 -5.36 -7.08
CA ASP A 50 -3.21 -5.63 -8.30
C ASP A 50 -2.14 -4.58 -8.54
N GLY A 51 -2.46 -3.30 -8.30
CA GLY A 51 -1.51 -2.21 -8.46
C GLY A 51 -0.34 -2.31 -7.49
N VAL A 52 -0.60 -2.65 -6.23
CA VAL A 52 0.46 -2.85 -5.24
C VAL A 52 1.29 -4.09 -5.57
N GLN A 53 0.66 -5.17 -6.03
CA GLN A 53 1.39 -6.37 -6.45
C GLN A 53 2.33 -6.07 -7.62
N ASP A 54 1.92 -5.24 -8.57
CA ASP A 54 2.78 -4.81 -9.68
C ASP A 54 4.01 -4.03 -9.18
N VAL A 55 3.82 -3.15 -8.21
CA VAL A 55 4.91 -2.40 -7.60
C VAL A 55 5.89 -3.35 -6.88
N ILE A 56 5.36 -4.30 -6.10
CA ILE A 56 6.16 -5.28 -5.38
C ILE A 56 6.96 -6.14 -6.35
N ALA A 57 6.35 -6.60 -7.44
CA ALA A 57 7.04 -7.39 -8.46
C ALA A 57 8.15 -6.58 -9.14
N ARG A 58 7.89 -5.30 -9.37
CA ARG A 58 8.82 -4.40 -10.06
C ARG A 58 10.06 -4.10 -9.23
N PHE A 59 9.90 -3.85 -7.93
CA PHE A 59 11.00 -3.42 -7.07
C PHE A 59 11.55 -4.53 -6.17
N ALA A 60 10.85 -5.64 -6.05
CA ALA A 60 11.26 -6.82 -5.28
C ALA A 60 11.77 -6.47 -3.87
N PRO A 61 10.96 -5.81 -3.02
CA PRO A 61 11.42 -5.44 -1.68
C PRO A 61 11.63 -6.66 -0.80
N ASP A 62 12.58 -6.57 0.12
CA ASP A 62 12.89 -7.62 1.09
C ASP A 62 11.92 -7.60 2.28
N ALA A 63 11.39 -6.42 2.59
CA ALA A 63 10.47 -6.24 3.71
C ALA A 63 9.51 -5.08 3.43
N ALA A 64 8.40 -5.07 4.14
CA ALA A 64 7.38 -4.03 4.00
C ALA A 64 7.01 -3.46 5.37
N ALA A 65 6.77 -2.16 5.40
CA ALA A 65 6.17 -1.47 6.53
C ALA A 65 4.85 -0.87 6.05
N VAL A 66 3.80 -1.06 6.84
CA VAL A 66 2.48 -0.54 6.52
C VAL A 66 2.06 0.41 7.63
N GLU A 67 1.81 1.66 7.25
CA GLU A 67 1.34 2.66 8.18
C GLU A 67 -0.18 2.58 8.29
N GLU A 68 -0.67 2.29 9.50
CA GLU A 68 -2.08 2.41 9.82
C GLU A 68 -2.34 3.80 10.38
N THR A 69 -3.00 4.63 9.59
CA THR A 69 -3.50 5.90 10.10
C THR A 69 -4.81 5.64 10.82
N PHE A 70 -4.77 5.72 12.15
CA PHE A 70 -5.91 5.41 12.99
C PHE A 70 -6.96 6.52 13.06
N VAL A 71 -6.73 7.64 12.41
CA VAL A 71 -7.67 8.75 12.47
C VAL A 71 -8.76 8.54 11.43
N ASN A 72 -9.73 7.72 11.77
CA ASN A 72 -10.94 7.62 10.98
C ASN A 72 -11.90 8.73 11.43
N LYS A 73 -11.84 9.86 10.78
CA LYS A 73 -12.73 11.00 11.05
C LYS A 73 -14.15 10.79 10.51
N ASN A 74 -14.36 9.71 9.76
CA ASN A 74 -15.67 9.41 9.19
C ASN A 74 -16.16 8.06 9.71
N PRO A 75 -16.96 8.04 10.80
CA PRO A 75 -17.44 6.79 11.38
C PRO A 75 -18.39 6.02 10.46
N THR A 76 -18.87 6.63 9.37
CA THR A 76 -19.73 5.95 8.39
C THR A 76 -18.95 5.20 7.32
N SER A 77 -17.63 5.33 7.29
CA SER A 77 -16.80 4.56 6.38
C SER A 77 -16.84 3.10 6.76
N THR A 78 -17.37 2.26 5.88
CA THR A 78 -17.51 0.83 6.11
C THR A 78 -16.22 0.06 5.90
N LEU A 79 -15.24 0.68 5.23
CA LEU A 79 -13.95 0.07 4.97
C LEU A 79 -12.85 0.83 5.68
N LYS A 80 -12.32 0.24 6.72
CA LYS A 80 -11.23 0.81 7.49
C LYS A 80 -9.89 0.53 6.81
N PRO A 81 -8.91 1.42 6.93
CA PRO A 81 -7.55 1.19 6.42
C PRO A 81 -6.95 -0.15 6.87
N ALA A 82 -7.31 -0.62 8.08
CA ALA A 82 -6.85 -1.92 8.59
C ALA A 82 -7.23 -3.09 7.69
N VAL A 83 -8.40 -3.05 7.06
CA VAL A 83 -8.85 -4.11 6.14
C VAL A 83 -7.97 -4.12 4.89
N ILE A 84 -7.71 -2.95 4.34
CA ILE A 84 -6.85 -2.80 3.16
C ILE A 84 -5.44 -3.28 3.49
N THR A 85 -4.92 -2.89 4.65
CA THR A 85 -3.62 -3.32 5.15
C THR A 85 -3.51 -4.84 5.20
N ARG A 86 -4.51 -5.53 5.76
CA ARG A 86 -4.52 -6.99 5.85
C ARG A 86 -4.50 -7.65 4.48
N LEU A 87 -5.26 -7.12 3.53
CA LEU A 87 -5.28 -7.63 2.16
C LEU A 87 -3.92 -7.47 1.49
N LEU A 88 -3.27 -6.32 1.66
CA LEU A 88 -1.96 -6.06 1.10
C LEU A 88 -0.89 -6.95 1.74
N MET A 89 -0.95 -7.13 3.06
CA MET A 89 0.00 -8.00 3.76
C MET A 89 -0.16 -9.47 3.35
N ALA A 90 -1.38 -9.92 3.11
CA ALA A 90 -1.63 -11.27 2.59
C ALA A 90 -0.98 -11.47 1.22
N GLY A 91 -0.97 -10.43 0.39
CA GLY A 91 -0.32 -10.48 -0.92
C GLY A 91 1.20 -10.50 -0.88
N LEU A 92 1.80 -10.14 0.26
CA LEU A 92 3.25 -10.14 0.45
C LEU A 92 3.81 -11.49 0.91
N SER A 93 2.96 -12.39 1.34
CA SER A 93 3.40 -13.70 1.87
C SER A 93 3.85 -14.66 0.79
#